data_cfae609ba33e41231fdc0676a630fc8f
#
_entry.id   cfae609ba33e41231fdc0676a630fc8f
#
_cell.length_a   1.000
_cell.length_b   1.000
_cell.length_c   1.000
_cell.angle_alpha   90.00
_cell.angle_beta   90.00
_cell.angle_gamma   90.00
#
_symmetry.space_group_name_H-M   'P 1'
#
loop_
_entity.id
_entity.type
_entity.pdbx_description
1 polymer ?
#
loop_
_entity_poly.entity_id
_entity_poly.type
_entity_poly.pdbx_seq_one_letter_code
_entity_poly.pdbx_strand_id
1 'polypeptide(L)'
;MKYDHAEIPRAALRELGIDFDALTPQTKEAMRMGLPVEELVPVTAEVMPGIKVSGMFSPRFYRDHNNELKVALDAPLAVPEYEHEEYKMMFSTQEKAALERGGTLERLMKHKDPLTGEEEWCFVGKNAATNRLVFQPKREVATPAFTYNARISDAGRAELDNGGSAFVEGCHYRNSDNHFSGKIHYDIHRGEYVTTPLRYERPYIPESIRKQITEEQQQALCRYESIAGDNIKSRNGKSFKGCTLQINRETNVLTYERREQQKIQAQGEEQRQTTAVQQSRGRSR
;
A
#
# COMPACT_ATOMS: atom_id res chain seq x y z
N MET A 1 18.79 -6.86 2.51
CA MET A 1 19.43 -5.91 1.60
C MET A 1 19.87 -6.68 0.38
N LYS A 2 19.44 -6.27 -0.83
CA LYS A 2 19.75 -7.00 -2.08
C LYS A 2 21.16 -6.67 -2.62
N TYR A 3 21.62 -5.43 -2.42
CA TYR A 3 22.94 -4.96 -2.90
C TYR A 3 23.78 -4.41 -1.76
N ASP A 4 25.05 -4.84 -1.69
CA ASP A 4 25.98 -4.35 -0.68
C ASP A 4 26.41 -2.91 -1.01
N HIS A 5 26.69 -2.12 0.02
CA HIS A 5 27.18 -0.75 -0.11
C HIS A 5 28.53 -0.67 -0.86
N ALA A 6 29.36 -1.70 -0.72
CA ALA A 6 30.65 -1.80 -1.43
C ALA A 6 30.52 -2.04 -2.94
N GLU A 7 29.39 -2.64 -3.37
CA GLU A 7 29.13 -2.96 -4.78
C GLU A 7 28.54 -1.79 -5.58
N ILE A 8 28.12 -0.70 -4.90
CA ILE A 8 27.42 0.41 -5.55
C ILE A 8 28.29 1.01 -6.64
N PRO A 9 27.81 1.09 -7.90
CA PRO A 9 28.59 1.55 -9.04
C PRO A 9 28.68 3.09 -9.06
N ARG A 10 29.39 3.67 -8.07
CA ARG A 10 29.51 5.12 -7.89
C ARG A 10 30.11 5.84 -9.09
N ALA A 11 31.04 5.21 -9.80
CA ALA A 11 31.63 5.79 -11.01
C ALA A 11 30.56 5.96 -12.10
N ALA A 12 29.79 4.91 -12.39
CA ALA A 12 28.70 4.97 -13.36
C ALA A 12 27.62 6.00 -12.98
N LEU A 13 27.27 6.09 -11.69
CA LEU A 13 26.32 7.10 -11.21
C LEU A 13 26.84 8.53 -11.45
N ARG A 14 28.13 8.80 -11.18
CA ARG A 14 28.74 10.11 -11.44
C ARG A 14 28.77 10.47 -12.92
N GLU A 15 29.01 9.51 -13.81
CA GLU A 15 28.91 9.71 -15.27
C GLU A 15 27.51 10.12 -15.71
N LEU A 16 26.47 9.67 -14.97
CA LEU A 16 25.09 10.09 -15.14
C LEU A 16 24.74 11.41 -14.43
N GLY A 17 25.72 12.04 -13.76
CA GLY A 17 25.50 13.24 -12.96
C GLY A 17 24.79 12.99 -11.63
N ILE A 18 24.72 11.74 -11.17
CA ILE A 18 24.08 11.35 -9.91
C ILE A 18 25.14 11.20 -8.82
N ASP A 19 25.09 12.06 -7.81
CA ASP A 19 25.83 11.83 -6.57
C ASP A 19 25.00 10.95 -5.62
N PHE A 20 25.38 9.67 -5.51
CA PHE A 20 24.67 8.71 -4.66
C PHE A 20 24.62 9.16 -3.20
N ASP A 21 25.67 9.82 -2.70
CA ASP A 21 25.74 10.22 -1.30
C ASP A 21 24.83 11.43 -1.00
N ALA A 22 24.48 12.21 -2.02
CA ALA A 22 23.54 13.34 -1.94
C ALA A 22 22.06 12.93 -2.07
N LEU A 23 21.75 11.71 -2.51
CA LEU A 23 20.39 11.23 -2.62
C LEU A 23 19.71 11.15 -1.24
N THR A 24 18.37 11.20 -1.21
CA THR A 24 17.60 11.03 0.03
C THR A 24 17.85 9.65 0.65
N PRO A 25 17.74 9.49 1.98
CA PRO A 25 17.89 8.18 2.62
C PRO A 25 16.92 7.13 2.06
N GLN A 26 15.68 7.54 1.73
CA GLN A 26 14.66 6.69 1.13
C GLN A 26 15.05 6.20 -0.25
N THR A 27 15.54 7.09 -1.12
CA THR A 27 16.01 6.75 -2.47
C THR A 27 17.19 5.79 -2.42
N LYS A 28 18.19 6.06 -1.56
CA LYS A 28 19.33 5.17 -1.34
C LYS A 28 18.90 3.77 -0.91
N GLU A 29 18.00 3.71 0.05
CA GLU A 29 17.52 2.43 0.58
C GLU A 29 16.72 1.67 -0.48
N ALA A 30 15.80 2.33 -1.20
CA ALA A 30 15.05 1.72 -2.30
C ALA A 30 15.98 1.13 -3.35
N MET A 31 16.99 1.89 -3.83
CA MET A 31 17.98 1.39 -4.79
C MET A 31 18.74 0.17 -4.25
N ARG A 32 19.18 0.19 -2.98
CA ARG A 32 19.92 -0.92 -2.35
C ARG A 32 19.06 -2.16 -2.11
N MET A 33 17.79 -1.99 -1.92
CA MET A 33 16.82 -3.08 -1.81
C MET A 33 16.36 -3.60 -3.16
N GLY A 34 16.67 -2.91 -4.27
CA GLY A 34 16.16 -3.20 -5.60
C GLY A 34 14.66 -2.91 -5.73
N LEU A 35 14.17 -1.97 -4.93
CA LEU A 35 12.78 -1.52 -4.93
C LEU A 35 12.60 -0.35 -5.91
N PRO A 36 11.36 -0.07 -6.33
CA PRO A 36 11.06 1.11 -7.12
C PRO A 36 11.46 2.39 -6.38
N VAL A 37 12.16 3.28 -7.09
CA VAL A 37 12.45 4.63 -6.59
C VAL A 37 11.30 5.54 -6.98
N GLU A 38 10.56 6.05 -6.00
CA GLU A 38 9.40 6.94 -6.22
C GLU A 38 9.79 8.42 -6.34
N GLU A 39 11.07 8.72 -6.35
CA GLU A 39 11.63 10.05 -6.53
C GLU A 39 12.35 10.13 -7.88
N LEU A 40 12.08 11.19 -8.66
CA LEU A 40 12.80 11.46 -9.87
C LEU A 40 14.08 12.26 -9.53
N VAL A 41 15.21 11.81 -10.06
CA VAL A 41 16.49 12.50 -9.90
C VAL A 41 16.93 13.15 -11.21
N PRO A 42 17.55 14.32 -11.17
CA PRO A 42 18.11 14.95 -12.35
C PRO A 42 19.31 14.12 -12.85
N VAL A 43 19.31 13.82 -14.13
CA VAL A 43 20.38 13.10 -14.82
C VAL A 43 20.91 13.98 -15.93
N THR A 44 22.24 14.02 -16.07
CA THR A 44 22.91 14.64 -17.21
C THR A 44 24.04 13.71 -17.63
N ALA A 45 23.90 13.11 -18.79
CA ALA A 45 24.87 12.16 -19.32
C ALA A 45 25.29 12.54 -20.73
N GLU A 46 26.56 12.34 -21.06
CA GLU A 46 27.07 12.41 -22.42
C GLU A 46 26.90 11.02 -23.06
N VAL A 47 25.89 10.89 -23.93
CA VAL A 47 25.54 9.61 -24.59
C VAL A 47 26.40 9.34 -25.83
N MET A 48 26.95 10.39 -26.42
CA MET A 48 27.94 10.35 -27.52
C MET A 48 28.84 11.58 -27.37
N PRO A 49 30.04 11.60 -27.96
CA PRO A 49 30.93 12.75 -27.91
C PRO A 49 30.19 14.05 -28.35
N GLY A 50 30.08 15.01 -27.42
CA GLY A 50 29.39 16.27 -27.64
C GLY A 50 27.84 16.23 -27.54
N ILE A 51 27.20 15.07 -27.36
CA ILE A 51 25.74 14.94 -27.21
C ILE A 51 25.40 14.64 -25.74
N LYS A 52 24.86 15.63 -25.05
CA LYS A 52 24.38 15.51 -23.68
C LYS A 52 22.86 15.35 -23.64
N VAL A 53 22.40 14.40 -22.86
CA VAL A 53 20.99 14.20 -22.52
C VAL A 53 20.79 14.63 -21.07
N SER A 54 19.79 15.48 -20.85
CA SER A 54 19.40 15.91 -19.48
C SER A 54 17.92 15.66 -19.28
N GLY A 55 17.54 15.23 -18.08
CA GLY A 55 16.14 14.96 -17.76
C GLY A 55 15.97 14.48 -16.31
N MET A 56 14.73 14.17 -15.97
CA MET A 56 14.36 13.60 -14.68
C MET A 56 14.06 12.11 -14.85
N PHE A 57 14.72 11.25 -14.08
CA PHE A 57 14.62 9.80 -14.21
C PHE A 57 14.51 9.16 -12.82
N SER A 58 13.93 7.96 -12.76
CA SER A 58 13.98 7.08 -11.60
C SER A 58 15.13 6.09 -11.79
N PRO A 59 16.22 6.17 -10.98
CA PRO A 59 17.33 5.23 -11.09
C PRO A 59 17.00 3.93 -10.38
N ARG A 60 17.45 2.80 -10.95
CA ARG A 60 17.41 1.50 -10.29
C ARG A 60 18.68 0.70 -10.56
N PHE A 61 19.02 -0.19 -9.63
CA PHE A 61 20.09 -1.15 -9.83
C PHE A 61 19.55 -2.46 -10.41
N TYR A 62 20.37 -3.09 -11.26
CA TYR A 62 20.13 -4.46 -11.76
C TYR A 62 21.47 -5.17 -11.94
N ARG A 63 21.45 -6.50 -11.96
CA ARG A 63 22.63 -7.29 -12.35
C ARG A 63 22.50 -7.70 -13.79
N ASP A 64 23.56 -7.47 -14.55
CA ASP A 64 23.65 -7.92 -15.93
C ASP A 64 24.00 -9.42 -16.00
N HIS A 65 24.12 -9.94 -17.22
CA HIS A 65 24.46 -11.35 -17.48
C HIS A 65 25.83 -11.78 -16.93
N ASN A 66 26.72 -10.84 -16.63
CA ASN A 66 28.02 -11.08 -15.98
C ASN A 66 27.92 -11.00 -14.46
N ASN A 67 26.72 -10.84 -13.89
CA ASN A 67 26.49 -10.59 -12.48
C ASN A 67 27.07 -9.26 -11.97
N GLU A 68 27.40 -8.32 -12.87
CA GLU A 68 27.86 -6.98 -12.50
C GLU A 68 26.68 -6.06 -12.16
N LEU A 69 26.83 -5.27 -11.11
CA LEU A 69 25.81 -4.29 -10.70
C LEU A 69 25.85 -3.07 -11.62
N LYS A 70 24.77 -2.80 -12.31
CA LYS A 70 24.58 -1.71 -13.26
C LYS A 70 23.46 -0.78 -12.82
N VAL A 71 23.40 0.41 -13.45
CA VAL A 71 22.35 1.41 -13.24
C VAL A 71 21.47 1.45 -14.48
N ALA A 72 20.17 1.33 -14.28
CA ALA A 72 19.17 1.65 -15.29
C ALA A 72 18.45 2.96 -14.90
N LEU A 73 17.97 3.67 -15.90
CA LEU A 73 17.22 4.92 -15.75
C LEU A 73 15.84 4.77 -16.38
N ASP A 74 14.82 4.86 -15.57
CA ASP A 74 13.43 4.78 -16.01
C ASP A 74 12.90 6.20 -16.26
N ALA A 75 12.66 6.56 -17.53
CA ALA A 75 12.03 7.83 -17.90
C ALA A 75 10.54 7.81 -17.56
N PRO A 76 9.96 8.93 -17.07
CA PRO A 76 8.54 9.07 -16.87
C PRO A 76 7.77 8.91 -18.19
N LEU A 77 6.63 8.22 -18.13
CA LEU A 77 5.68 8.09 -19.21
C LEU A 77 4.52 9.08 -19.03
N ALA A 78 4.02 9.64 -20.14
CA ALA A 78 2.88 10.56 -20.13
C ALA A 78 1.58 9.88 -19.68
N VAL A 79 1.45 8.58 -19.99
CA VAL A 79 0.32 7.74 -19.59
C VAL A 79 0.84 6.49 -18.90
N PRO A 80 0.06 5.85 -18.02
CA PRO A 80 0.47 4.60 -17.38
C PRO A 80 0.83 3.51 -18.40
N GLU A 81 1.90 2.78 -18.13
CA GLU A 81 2.43 1.76 -19.05
C GLU A 81 1.41 0.65 -19.36
N TYR A 82 0.53 0.32 -18.41
CA TYR A 82 -0.55 -0.65 -18.66
C TYR A 82 -1.61 -0.19 -19.69
N GLU A 83 -1.59 1.08 -20.15
CA GLU A 83 -2.42 1.56 -21.25
C GLU A 83 -1.73 1.40 -22.62
N HIS A 84 -0.45 1.02 -22.67
CA HIS A 84 0.26 0.72 -23.91
C HIS A 84 -0.26 -0.58 -24.52
N GLU A 85 -0.19 -0.69 -25.84
CA GLU A 85 -0.76 -1.81 -26.60
C GLU A 85 -0.27 -3.18 -26.08
N GLU A 86 0.97 -3.27 -25.62
CA GLU A 86 1.57 -4.49 -25.06
C GLU A 86 0.83 -5.01 -23.83
N TYR A 87 0.34 -4.11 -22.97
CA TYR A 87 -0.25 -4.44 -21.68
C TYR A 87 -1.76 -4.19 -21.59
N LYS A 88 -2.34 -3.43 -22.53
CA LYS A 88 -3.71 -2.90 -22.46
C LYS A 88 -4.79 -3.95 -22.16
N MET A 89 -4.63 -5.16 -22.72
CA MET A 89 -5.59 -6.25 -22.54
C MET A 89 -5.25 -7.18 -21.36
N MET A 90 -4.13 -6.95 -20.67
CA MET A 90 -3.65 -7.83 -19.61
C MET A 90 -4.24 -7.48 -18.23
N PHE A 91 -4.81 -6.29 -18.09
CA PHE A 91 -5.29 -5.77 -16.81
C PHE A 91 -6.79 -5.47 -16.84
N SER A 92 -7.50 -6.00 -15.88
CA SER A 92 -8.90 -5.64 -15.62
C SER A 92 -9.01 -4.20 -15.07
N THR A 93 -10.20 -3.62 -15.14
CA THR A 93 -10.48 -2.29 -14.57
C THR A 93 -10.17 -2.23 -13.06
N GLN A 94 -10.42 -3.32 -12.33
CA GLN A 94 -10.13 -3.41 -10.89
C GLN A 94 -8.63 -3.42 -10.61
N GLU A 95 -7.85 -4.16 -11.41
CA GLU A 95 -6.39 -4.22 -11.31
C GLU A 95 -5.76 -2.86 -11.64
N LYS A 96 -6.20 -2.19 -12.71
CA LYS A 96 -5.77 -0.83 -13.04
C LYS A 96 -6.04 0.13 -11.89
N ALA A 97 -7.23 0.08 -11.29
CA ALA A 97 -7.57 0.89 -10.14
C ALA A 97 -6.74 0.53 -8.88
N ALA A 98 -6.32 -0.71 -8.71
CA ALA A 98 -5.40 -1.11 -7.64
C ALA A 98 -4.00 -0.53 -7.86
N LEU A 99 -3.46 -0.63 -9.09
CA LEU A 99 -2.18 -0.05 -9.46
C LEU A 99 -2.15 1.48 -9.30
N GLU A 100 -3.24 2.19 -9.63
CA GLU A 100 -3.35 3.64 -9.43
C GLU A 100 -3.32 4.05 -7.96
N ARG A 101 -3.79 3.20 -7.07
CA ARG A 101 -3.71 3.43 -5.63
C ARG A 101 -2.37 3.02 -5.00
N GLY A 102 -1.38 2.62 -5.81
CA GLY A 102 -0.09 2.13 -5.35
C GLY A 102 -0.14 0.70 -4.80
N GLY A 103 -1.13 -0.10 -5.21
CA GLY A 103 -1.24 -1.50 -4.80
C GLY A 103 -0.37 -2.42 -5.65
N THR A 104 -0.08 -3.62 -5.11
CA THR A 104 0.47 -4.75 -5.85
C THR A 104 -0.69 -5.59 -6.37
N LEU A 105 -0.57 -6.17 -7.57
CA LEU A 105 -1.58 -7.10 -8.08
C LEU A 105 -1.65 -8.36 -7.20
N GLU A 106 -2.87 -8.87 -7.02
CA GLU A 106 -3.11 -10.12 -6.28
C GLU A 106 -2.95 -11.36 -7.18
N ARG A 107 -1.98 -11.33 -8.07
CA ARG A 107 -1.54 -12.46 -8.90
C ARG A 107 -0.15 -12.21 -9.45
N LEU A 108 0.53 -13.27 -9.82
CA LEU A 108 1.78 -13.17 -10.57
C LEU A 108 1.52 -12.97 -12.07
N MET A 109 2.45 -12.31 -12.74
CA MET A 109 2.50 -12.21 -14.19
C MET A 109 3.85 -12.69 -14.72
N LYS A 110 3.84 -13.36 -15.87
CA LYS A 110 5.09 -13.62 -16.60
C LYS A 110 5.60 -12.31 -17.18
N HIS A 111 6.86 -12.04 -16.93
CA HIS A 111 7.55 -10.88 -17.48
C HIS A 111 8.92 -11.28 -17.98
N LYS A 112 9.29 -10.79 -19.15
CA LYS A 112 10.65 -10.91 -19.68
C LYS A 112 11.38 -9.59 -19.42
N ASP A 113 12.39 -9.64 -18.55
CA ASP A 113 13.19 -8.47 -18.25
C ASP A 113 13.94 -8.00 -19.52
N PRO A 114 13.70 -6.77 -19.99
CA PRO A 114 14.34 -6.27 -21.21
C PRO A 114 15.87 -6.08 -21.05
N LEU A 115 16.39 -6.00 -19.83
CA LEU A 115 17.82 -5.80 -19.58
C LEU A 115 18.60 -7.12 -19.51
N THR A 116 17.99 -8.16 -18.95
CA THR A 116 18.62 -9.48 -18.77
C THR A 116 18.15 -10.50 -19.77
N GLY A 117 16.95 -10.32 -20.35
CA GLY A 117 16.29 -11.27 -21.24
C GLY A 117 15.66 -12.47 -20.51
N GLU A 118 15.76 -12.55 -19.19
CA GLU A 118 15.17 -13.61 -18.37
C GLU A 118 13.64 -13.47 -18.31
N GLU A 119 12.93 -14.59 -18.42
CA GLU A 119 11.47 -14.66 -18.30
C GLU A 119 11.09 -15.33 -16.98
N GLU A 120 10.35 -14.60 -16.13
CA GLU A 120 10.00 -15.04 -14.79
C GLU A 120 8.57 -14.68 -14.38
N TRP A 121 8.08 -15.38 -13.35
CA TRP A 121 6.88 -14.99 -12.63
C TRP A 121 7.19 -13.86 -11.66
N CYS A 122 6.49 -12.74 -11.80
CA CYS A 122 6.73 -11.52 -11.04
C CYS A 122 5.48 -11.03 -10.31
N PHE A 123 5.68 -10.45 -9.13
CA PHE A 123 4.72 -9.48 -8.58
C PHE A 123 4.73 -8.22 -9.44
N VAL A 124 3.59 -7.55 -9.54
CA VAL A 124 3.44 -6.35 -10.38
C VAL A 124 2.84 -5.21 -9.59
N GLY A 125 3.46 -4.07 -9.67
CA GLY A 125 3.00 -2.78 -9.16
C GLY A 125 3.19 -1.68 -10.20
N LYS A 126 2.94 -0.44 -9.81
CA LYS A 126 3.17 0.74 -10.66
C LYS A 126 4.00 1.77 -9.90
N ASN A 127 5.09 2.23 -10.47
CA ASN A 127 5.84 3.38 -9.97
C ASN A 127 5.06 4.67 -10.28
N ALA A 128 4.60 5.37 -9.25
CA ALA A 128 3.79 6.57 -9.37
C ALA A 128 4.56 7.74 -10.03
N ALA A 129 5.88 7.83 -9.82
CA ALA A 129 6.69 8.90 -10.38
C ALA A 129 6.95 8.74 -11.88
N THR A 130 7.03 7.51 -12.38
CA THR A 130 7.37 7.23 -13.78
C THR A 130 6.17 6.72 -14.61
N ASN A 131 5.04 6.39 -13.99
CA ASN A 131 3.91 5.68 -14.62
C ASN A 131 4.28 4.31 -15.23
N ARG A 132 5.46 3.76 -14.88
CA ARG A 132 5.91 2.46 -15.36
C ARG A 132 5.42 1.32 -14.47
N LEU A 133 5.21 0.17 -15.08
CA LEU A 133 5.03 -1.07 -14.35
C LEU A 133 6.35 -1.48 -13.67
N VAL A 134 6.23 -2.03 -12.48
CA VAL A 134 7.33 -2.57 -11.71
C VAL A 134 7.13 -4.06 -11.59
N PHE A 135 8.16 -4.83 -11.90
CA PHE A 135 8.16 -6.28 -11.86
C PHE A 135 9.20 -6.76 -10.85
N GLN A 136 8.74 -7.46 -9.81
CA GLN A 136 9.61 -8.07 -8.80
C GLN A 136 9.56 -9.59 -8.94
N PRO A 137 10.66 -10.25 -9.31
CA PRO A 137 10.71 -11.71 -9.46
C PRO A 137 10.27 -12.44 -8.18
N LYS A 138 9.33 -13.39 -8.31
CA LYS A 138 8.84 -14.19 -7.18
C LYS A 138 9.96 -14.98 -6.50
N ARG A 139 10.96 -15.47 -7.25
CA ARG A 139 12.10 -16.19 -6.70
C ARG A 139 12.90 -15.40 -5.64
N GLU A 140 12.85 -14.07 -5.70
CA GLU A 140 13.55 -13.18 -4.78
C GLU A 140 12.75 -12.90 -3.50
N VAL A 141 11.48 -13.32 -3.45
CA VAL A 141 10.55 -13.03 -2.36
C VAL A 141 10.19 -14.30 -1.62
N ALA A 142 10.72 -14.45 -0.41
CA ALA A 142 10.39 -15.59 0.44
C ALA A 142 9.02 -15.42 1.08
N THR A 143 8.14 -16.42 0.91
CA THR A 143 6.81 -16.41 1.54
C THR A 143 6.94 -16.70 3.05
N PRO A 144 6.41 -15.82 3.92
CA PRO A 144 6.54 -15.99 5.36
C PRO A 144 5.68 -17.15 5.88
N ALA A 145 6.16 -17.81 6.93
CA ALA A 145 5.37 -18.82 7.65
C ALA A 145 4.50 -18.19 8.77
N PHE A 146 4.85 -17.00 9.22
CA PHE A 146 4.20 -16.30 10.33
C PHE A 146 4.04 -14.82 9.99
N THR A 147 3.00 -14.21 10.55
CA THR A 147 2.82 -12.76 10.59
C THR A 147 2.22 -12.37 11.93
N TYR A 148 2.72 -11.30 12.58
CA TYR A 148 2.26 -10.84 13.90
C TYR A 148 2.04 -11.99 14.89
N ASN A 149 3.02 -12.90 15.03
CA ASN A 149 3.01 -14.10 15.87
C ASN A 149 1.93 -15.16 15.52
N ALA A 150 1.12 -14.93 14.49
CA ALA A 150 0.17 -15.92 14.00
C ALA A 150 0.77 -16.74 12.85
N ARG A 151 0.52 -18.05 12.85
CA ARG A 151 0.91 -18.95 11.76
C ARG A 151 -0.01 -18.75 10.56
N ILE A 152 0.60 -18.60 9.39
CA ILE A 152 -0.14 -18.60 8.13
C ILE A 152 -0.44 -20.06 7.75
N SER A 153 -1.68 -20.36 7.43
CA SER A 153 -2.09 -21.72 7.00
C SER A 153 -1.36 -22.15 5.72
N ASP A 154 -1.24 -23.44 5.50
CA ASP A 154 -0.58 -23.97 4.29
C ASP A 154 -1.33 -23.54 3.01
N ALA A 155 -2.68 -23.48 3.05
CA ALA A 155 -3.49 -22.92 1.97
C ALA A 155 -3.20 -21.43 1.77
N GLY A 156 -3.13 -20.64 2.86
CA GLY A 156 -2.79 -19.22 2.79
C GLY A 156 -1.38 -18.99 2.21
N ARG A 157 -0.41 -19.82 2.57
CA ARG A 157 0.94 -19.74 1.98
C ARG A 157 0.94 -20.07 0.50
N ALA A 158 0.16 -21.06 0.07
CA ALA A 158 0.00 -21.37 -1.36
C ALA A 158 -0.62 -20.21 -2.13
N GLU A 159 -1.61 -19.50 -1.57
CA GLU A 159 -2.15 -18.27 -2.16
C GLU A 159 -1.09 -17.16 -2.29
N LEU A 160 -0.29 -16.95 -1.23
CA LEU A 160 0.81 -15.97 -1.26
C LEU A 160 1.89 -16.35 -2.28
N ASP A 161 2.19 -17.63 -2.43
CA ASP A 161 3.14 -18.14 -3.43
C ASP A 161 2.67 -17.92 -4.88
N ASN A 162 1.36 -17.84 -5.09
CA ASN A 162 0.73 -17.50 -6.36
C ASN A 162 0.52 -15.99 -6.56
N GLY A 163 1.06 -15.16 -5.66
CA GLY A 163 0.96 -13.71 -5.71
C GLY A 163 -0.35 -13.14 -5.17
N GLY A 164 -1.22 -13.99 -4.62
CA GLY A 164 -2.47 -13.62 -4.02
C GLY A 164 -2.32 -13.05 -2.60
N SER A 165 -3.40 -13.05 -1.86
CA SER A 165 -3.45 -12.62 -0.48
C SER A 165 -4.06 -13.71 0.40
N ALA A 166 -3.71 -13.74 1.68
CA ALA A 166 -4.22 -14.70 2.63
C ALA A 166 -4.87 -14.03 3.84
N PHE A 167 -5.91 -14.65 4.38
CA PHE A 167 -6.52 -14.27 5.65
C PHE A 167 -5.82 -14.99 6.79
N VAL A 168 -5.47 -14.25 7.85
CA VAL A 168 -4.77 -14.77 9.03
C VAL A 168 -5.49 -14.34 10.30
N GLU A 169 -5.85 -15.30 11.14
CA GLU A 169 -6.49 -15.07 12.44
C GLU A 169 -5.46 -15.15 13.58
N GLY A 170 -5.80 -14.56 14.72
CA GLY A 170 -4.99 -14.60 15.92
C GLY A 170 -3.69 -13.78 15.86
N CYS A 171 -3.59 -12.85 14.91
CA CYS A 171 -2.49 -11.88 14.86
C CYS A 171 -2.48 -11.02 16.11
N HIS A 172 -1.31 -10.80 16.70
CA HIS A 172 -1.15 -9.91 17.85
C HIS A 172 0.23 -9.28 17.89
N TYR A 173 0.32 -8.07 18.43
CA TYR A 173 1.61 -7.43 18.70
C TYR A 173 2.27 -8.08 19.91
N ARG A 174 3.60 -8.10 19.93
CA ARG A 174 4.42 -8.85 20.92
C ARG A 174 4.07 -8.60 22.39
N ASN A 175 3.53 -7.43 22.72
CA ASN A 175 3.19 -7.04 24.09
C ASN A 175 1.72 -6.59 24.20
N SER A 176 0.83 -7.19 23.44
CA SER A 176 -0.59 -6.84 23.41
C SER A 176 -1.47 -8.07 23.57
N ASP A 177 -2.42 -7.99 24.49
CA ASP A 177 -3.47 -9.01 24.66
C ASP A 177 -4.58 -8.85 23.62
N ASN A 178 -4.46 -7.88 22.72
CA ASN A 178 -5.47 -7.60 21.70
C ASN A 178 -5.14 -8.32 20.40
N HIS A 179 -5.91 -9.34 20.10
CA HIS A 179 -5.81 -10.14 18.88
C HIS A 179 -6.62 -9.49 17.76
N PHE A 180 -6.17 -9.70 16.54
CA PHE A 180 -6.88 -9.26 15.34
C PHE A 180 -6.77 -10.28 14.22
N SER A 181 -7.73 -10.24 13.30
CA SER A 181 -7.62 -10.92 12.02
C SER A 181 -7.16 -9.94 10.96
N GLY A 182 -6.30 -10.39 10.06
CA GLY A 182 -5.72 -9.53 9.03
C GLY A 182 -5.66 -10.20 7.67
N LYS A 183 -5.53 -9.39 6.64
CA LYS A 183 -5.22 -9.81 5.27
C LYS A 183 -3.74 -9.54 5.01
N ILE A 184 -2.97 -10.60 4.72
CA ILE A 184 -1.56 -10.49 4.34
C ILE A 184 -1.44 -10.52 2.82
N HIS A 185 -0.59 -9.67 2.26
CA HIS A 185 -0.27 -9.60 0.84
C HIS A 185 1.15 -9.05 0.66
N TYR A 186 1.73 -9.24 -0.51
CA TYR A 186 3.02 -8.64 -0.84
C TYR A 186 2.83 -7.16 -1.23
N ASP A 187 3.67 -6.29 -0.66
CA ASP A 187 3.75 -4.87 -1.01
C ASP A 187 5.06 -4.64 -1.78
N ILE A 188 4.96 -4.41 -3.08
CA ILE A 188 6.11 -4.26 -3.97
C ILE A 188 6.93 -3.00 -3.68
N HIS A 189 6.31 -1.95 -3.12
CA HIS A 189 6.98 -0.71 -2.78
C HIS A 189 7.79 -0.82 -1.49
N ARG A 190 7.39 -1.75 -0.61
CA ARG A 190 8.12 -2.08 0.63
C ARG A 190 9.06 -3.26 0.46
N GLY A 191 8.86 -4.08 -0.58
CA GLY A 191 9.63 -5.31 -0.79
C GLY A 191 9.37 -6.38 0.26
N GLU A 192 8.22 -6.35 0.92
CA GLU A 192 7.88 -7.26 2.02
C GLU A 192 6.39 -7.60 2.04
N TYR A 193 6.06 -8.69 2.74
CA TYR A 193 4.67 -9.02 3.03
C TYR A 193 4.13 -8.14 4.15
N VAL A 194 3.03 -7.46 3.89
CA VAL A 194 2.31 -6.60 4.86
C VAL A 194 1.00 -7.23 5.27
N THR A 195 0.66 -7.11 6.55
CA THR A 195 -0.64 -7.55 7.07
C THR A 195 -1.47 -6.32 7.45
N THR A 196 -2.61 -6.18 6.79
CA THR A 196 -3.59 -5.14 7.10
C THR A 196 -4.64 -5.71 8.05
N PRO A 197 -4.80 -5.15 9.26
CA PRO A 197 -5.84 -5.57 10.19
C PRO A 197 -7.24 -5.36 9.58
N LEU A 198 -8.06 -6.41 9.59
CA LEU A 198 -9.45 -6.37 9.10
C LEU A 198 -10.44 -6.31 10.26
N ARG A 199 -10.15 -7.03 11.34
CA ARG A 199 -11.02 -7.13 12.51
C ARG A 199 -10.19 -7.33 13.77
N TYR A 200 -10.55 -6.64 14.86
CA TYR A 200 -10.06 -6.94 16.18
C TYR A 200 -11.06 -7.84 16.94
N GLU A 201 -10.58 -8.70 17.82
CA GLU A 201 -11.44 -9.56 18.65
C GLU A 201 -12.20 -8.74 19.72
N ARG A 202 -11.61 -7.60 20.12
CA ARG A 202 -12.18 -6.66 21.08
C ARG A 202 -12.13 -5.24 20.53
N PRO A 203 -12.99 -4.33 21.02
CA PRO A 203 -12.95 -2.92 20.67
C PRO A 203 -11.53 -2.35 20.77
N TYR A 204 -10.99 -1.86 19.66
CA TYR A 204 -9.64 -1.31 19.59
C TYR A 204 -9.68 0.22 19.53
N ILE A 205 -9.13 0.85 20.56
CA ILE A 205 -8.94 2.30 20.62
C ILE A 205 -7.43 2.58 20.50
N PRO A 206 -6.97 3.24 19.42
CA PRO A 206 -5.56 3.60 19.26
C PRO A 206 -5.02 4.35 20.46
N GLU A 207 -3.78 4.07 20.88
CA GLU A 207 -3.18 4.68 22.07
C GLU A 207 -3.13 6.22 21.99
N SER A 208 -2.91 6.76 20.78
CA SER A 208 -2.94 8.19 20.51
C SER A 208 -4.30 8.84 20.80
N ILE A 209 -5.40 8.10 20.66
CA ILE A 209 -6.76 8.54 21.00
C ILE A 209 -7.05 8.27 22.47
N ARG A 210 -6.68 7.09 22.96
CA ARG A 210 -6.90 6.66 24.35
C ARG A 210 -6.35 7.65 25.37
N LYS A 211 -5.18 8.24 25.10
CA LYS A 211 -4.55 9.29 25.95
C LYS A 211 -5.29 10.62 25.97
N GLN A 212 -6.24 10.84 25.06
CA GLN A 212 -6.95 12.11 24.90
C GLN A 212 -8.41 12.06 25.36
N ILE A 213 -8.92 10.88 25.72
CA ILE A 213 -10.31 10.67 26.13
C ILE A 213 -10.39 10.19 27.58
N THR A 214 -11.50 10.52 28.25
CA THR A 214 -11.74 10.10 29.63
C THR A 214 -12.04 8.58 29.70
N GLU A 215 -11.94 8.02 30.90
CA GLU A 215 -12.27 6.61 31.13
C GLU A 215 -13.74 6.27 30.79
N GLU A 216 -14.66 7.20 31.09
CA GLU A 216 -16.07 7.10 30.73
C GLU A 216 -16.26 7.05 29.22
N GLN A 217 -15.53 7.90 28.47
CA GLN A 217 -15.56 7.89 27.01
C GLN A 217 -14.96 6.59 26.43
N GLN A 218 -13.90 6.04 27.04
CA GLN A 218 -13.36 4.73 26.65
C GLN A 218 -14.39 3.62 26.85
N GLN A 219 -15.08 3.62 28.01
CA GLN A 219 -16.14 2.65 28.28
C GLN A 219 -17.32 2.79 27.32
N ALA A 220 -17.72 4.02 26.99
CA ALA A 220 -18.77 4.27 26.00
C ALA A 220 -18.38 3.69 24.63
N LEU A 221 -17.17 3.93 24.15
CA LEU A 221 -16.66 3.33 22.92
C LEU A 221 -16.63 1.79 22.98
N CYS A 222 -16.20 1.21 24.11
CA CYS A 222 -16.21 -0.25 24.32
C CYS A 222 -17.63 -0.84 24.34
N ARG A 223 -18.65 -0.06 24.64
CA ARG A 223 -20.07 -0.44 24.50
C ARG A 223 -20.65 -0.11 23.14
N TYR A 224 -19.79 0.27 22.16
CA TYR A 224 -20.17 0.70 20.80
C TYR A 224 -21.08 1.95 20.80
N GLU A 225 -20.97 2.78 21.82
CA GLU A 225 -21.59 4.09 21.88
C GLU A 225 -20.68 5.12 21.20
N SER A 226 -21.25 6.19 20.69
CA SER A 226 -20.49 7.23 20.01
C SER A 226 -20.07 8.34 20.99
N ILE A 227 -18.90 8.93 20.77
CA ILE A 227 -18.41 10.09 21.51
C ILE A 227 -18.11 11.27 20.57
N ALA A 228 -18.14 12.50 21.09
CA ALA A 228 -17.76 13.68 20.31
C ALA A 228 -16.23 13.72 20.10
N GLY A 229 -15.81 14.04 18.87
CA GLY A 229 -14.40 14.10 18.48
C GLY A 229 -13.74 15.49 18.58
N ASP A 230 -14.46 16.52 19.03
CA ASP A 230 -14.05 17.92 18.89
C ASP A 230 -12.68 18.27 19.49
N ASN A 231 -12.30 17.64 20.58
CA ASN A 231 -11.03 17.87 21.28
C ASN A 231 -10.00 16.76 21.04
N ILE A 232 -10.27 15.85 20.12
CA ILE A 232 -9.43 14.68 19.85
C ILE A 232 -8.64 14.91 18.56
N LYS A 233 -7.35 14.55 18.58
CA LYS A 233 -6.46 14.63 17.43
C LYS A 233 -6.01 13.23 17.01
N SER A 234 -5.95 12.99 15.70
CA SER A 234 -5.36 11.78 15.13
C SER A 234 -3.84 11.74 15.38
N ARG A 235 -3.20 10.59 15.13
CA ARG A 235 -1.74 10.45 15.19
C ARG A 235 -1.00 11.49 14.33
N ASN A 236 -1.60 11.95 13.23
CA ASN A 236 -1.04 12.96 12.34
C ASN A 236 -1.39 14.40 12.74
N GLY A 237 -1.90 14.62 13.95
CA GLY A 237 -2.27 15.94 14.47
C GLY A 237 -3.56 16.55 13.90
N LYS A 238 -4.24 15.88 12.95
CA LYS A 238 -5.54 16.34 12.42
C LYS A 238 -6.61 16.22 13.49
N SER A 239 -7.39 17.29 13.70
CA SER A 239 -8.52 17.30 14.64
C SER A 239 -9.75 16.61 14.06
N PHE A 240 -10.47 15.86 14.90
CA PHE A 240 -11.79 15.28 14.59
C PHE A 240 -12.95 16.26 14.84
N LYS A 241 -12.68 17.57 14.82
CA LYS A 241 -13.69 18.60 15.02
C LYS A 241 -14.91 18.41 14.11
N GLY A 242 -16.10 18.48 14.70
CA GLY A 242 -17.37 18.23 13.99
C GLY A 242 -17.59 16.76 13.60
N CYS A 243 -16.80 15.82 14.15
CA CYS A 243 -16.96 14.39 13.95
C CYS A 243 -17.50 13.71 15.22
N THR A 244 -18.09 12.55 15.00
CA THR A 244 -18.45 11.57 16.04
C THR A 244 -17.53 10.38 15.88
N LEU A 245 -16.95 9.89 16.97
CA LEU A 245 -16.11 8.69 17.00
C LEU A 245 -16.94 7.51 17.53
N GLN A 246 -16.82 6.37 16.90
CA GLN A 246 -17.51 5.13 17.29
C GLN A 246 -16.66 3.92 16.90
N ILE A 247 -16.81 2.82 17.64
CA ILE A 247 -16.24 1.54 17.24
C ILE A 247 -17.20 0.86 16.27
N ASN A 248 -16.70 0.48 15.11
CA ASN A 248 -17.46 -0.33 14.14
C ASN A 248 -17.66 -1.74 14.73
N ARG A 249 -18.90 -2.21 14.78
CA ARG A 249 -19.26 -3.49 15.42
C ARG A 249 -18.74 -4.72 14.67
N GLU A 250 -18.51 -4.61 13.38
CA GLU A 250 -18.02 -5.73 12.55
C GLU A 250 -16.52 -5.90 12.64
N THR A 251 -15.81 -4.77 12.64
CA THR A 251 -14.33 -4.75 12.59
C THR A 251 -13.68 -4.53 13.95
N ASN A 252 -14.44 -4.05 14.96
CA ASN A 252 -13.94 -3.58 16.25
C ASN A 252 -12.90 -2.44 16.15
N VAL A 253 -12.86 -1.72 15.03
CA VAL A 253 -11.95 -0.60 14.77
C VAL A 253 -12.67 0.71 15.01
N LEU A 254 -11.94 1.69 15.57
CA LEU A 254 -12.43 3.05 15.73
C LEU A 254 -12.65 3.71 14.38
N THR A 255 -13.86 4.17 14.12
CA THR A 255 -14.27 4.93 12.94
C THR A 255 -14.73 6.33 13.33
N TYR A 256 -14.85 7.21 12.37
CA TYR A 256 -15.38 8.56 12.59
C TYR A 256 -16.32 8.96 11.44
N GLU A 257 -17.39 9.67 11.81
CA GLU A 257 -18.37 10.21 10.88
C GLU A 257 -18.52 11.71 11.11
N ARG A 258 -18.73 12.48 10.03
CA ARG A 258 -19.06 13.91 10.15
C ARG A 258 -20.50 14.07 10.58
N ARG A 259 -20.77 14.93 11.59
CA ARG A 259 -22.12 15.16 12.14
C ARG A 259 -23.13 15.64 11.09
N GLU A 260 -22.69 16.31 10.04
CA GLU A 260 -23.55 16.74 8.93
C GLU A 260 -24.11 15.54 8.14
N GLN A 261 -23.32 14.49 7.95
CA GLN A 261 -23.76 13.26 7.26
C GLN A 261 -24.78 12.48 8.11
N GLN A 262 -24.63 12.47 9.42
CA GLN A 262 -25.61 11.84 10.33
C GLN A 262 -26.99 12.51 10.26
N LYS A 263 -27.04 13.86 10.16
CA LYS A 263 -28.32 14.58 10.00
C LYS A 263 -29.04 14.21 8.70
N ILE A 264 -28.30 14.07 7.61
CA ILE A 264 -28.87 13.71 6.29
C ILE A 264 -29.38 12.25 6.29
N GLN A 265 -28.66 11.33 6.92
CA GLN A 265 -29.10 9.94 7.04
C GLN A 265 -30.32 9.80 7.95
N ALA A 266 -30.34 10.45 9.11
CA ALA A 266 -31.48 10.45 10.02
C ALA A 266 -32.76 11.03 9.36
N GLN A 267 -32.63 12.14 8.63
CA GLN A 267 -33.75 12.73 7.89
C GLN A 267 -34.23 11.81 6.74
N GLY A 268 -33.32 11.10 6.08
CA GLY A 268 -33.67 10.14 5.03
C GLY A 268 -34.40 8.91 5.58
N GLU A 269 -34.07 8.45 6.77
CA GLU A 269 -34.76 7.32 7.44
C GLU A 269 -36.14 7.72 7.97
N GLU A 270 -36.28 8.92 8.57
CA GLU A 270 -37.60 9.44 8.97
C GLU A 270 -38.54 9.60 7.78
N GLN A 271 -38.04 10.10 6.63
CA GLN A 271 -38.86 10.21 5.42
C GLN A 271 -39.29 8.84 4.89
N ARG A 272 -38.43 7.84 4.92
CA ARG A 272 -38.77 6.46 4.50
C ARG A 272 -39.80 5.81 5.42
N GLN A 273 -39.71 6.00 6.73
CA GLN A 273 -40.66 5.50 7.69
C GLN A 273 -42.04 6.19 7.54
N THR A 274 -42.04 7.50 7.32
CA THR A 274 -43.31 8.27 7.11
C THR A 274 -43.98 7.83 5.80
N THR A 275 -43.25 7.59 4.75
CA THR A 275 -43.76 7.10 3.46
C THR A 275 -44.33 5.68 3.56
N ALA A 276 -43.66 4.79 4.32
CA ALA A 276 -44.11 3.43 4.53
C ALA A 276 -45.40 3.38 5.36
N VAL A 277 -45.56 4.24 6.37
CA VAL A 277 -46.79 4.35 7.18
C VAL A 277 -47.97 4.92 6.37
N GLN A 278 -47.72 5.87 5.46
CA GLN A 278 -48.79 6.40 4.58
C GLN A 278 -49.22 5.38 3.54
N GLN A 279 -48.34 4.57 2.98
CA GLN A 279 -48.69 3.51 2.04
C GLN A 279 -49.46 2.35 2.68
N SER A 280 -49.21 2.05 3.95
CA SER A 280 -49.98 1.03 4.70
C SER A 280 -51.42 1.47 5.02
N ARG A 281 -51.63 2.78 5.25
CA ARG A 281 -52.97 3.35 5.50
C ARG A 281 -53.81 3.52 4.25
N GLY A 282 -53.19 3.62 3.06
CA GLY A 282 -53.90 3.74 1.78
C GLY A 282 -54.43 2.42 1.19
N ARG A 283 -54.06 1.25 1.77
CA ARG A 283 -54.49 -0.07 1.31
C ARG A 283 -55.67 -0.67 2.11
N SER A 284 -56.21 0.07 3.06
CA SER A 284 -57.34 -0.39 3.91
C SER A 284 -58.60 0.42 3.62
N ARG A 285 -58.89 0.70 2.36
CA ARG A 285 -60.18 1.21 1.89
C ARG A 285 -60.64 0.47 0.63
#